data_c89c8052a22e2023aaa4ea68aabdca06
#
_entry.id   c89c8052a22e2023aaa4ea68aabdca06
#
_cell.length_a   1.000
_cell.length_b   1.000
_cell.length_c   1.000
_cell.angle_alpha   90.00
_cell.angle_beta   90.00
_cell.angle_gamma   90.00
#
_symmetry.space_group_name_H-M   'P 1'
#
loop_
_entity.id
_entity.type
_entity.pdbx_description
1 polymer ?
#
loop_
_entity_poly.entity_id
_entity_poly.type
_entity_poly.pdbx_seq_one_letter_code
_entity_poly.pdbx_strand_id
1 'polypeptide(L)'
;MAKKSTGPGGGGKRTNHNVNDARGLQVRVKTARGRKLSSTLWLQRQLNDPYVLEAQRLGYRGRAAFKLAEIDDKHQFLKPNARIVDLGCAPGGWTQVALERCGETARIVGIDLLECDPIPGATLLVGDFMDDDAPDRLKAVLRGQADIVMSDMASNTTGHPPTDHLRVVALVETAYHFAAEVLAPNGTFIAKXFSGGTENDLLQILKKDFTKVFHMKPKSSRKESPEMYVVAVGFRRENGEQ
;
A
#
# COMPACT_ATOMS: atom_id res chain seq x y z
N MET A 1 -22.22 -29.38 37.43
CA MET A 1 -22.00 -27.93 37.27
C MET A 1 -20.72 -27.70 36.47
N ALA A 2 -20.84 -27.42 35.17
CA ALA A 2 -19.69 -27.23 34.28
C ALA A 2 -19.44 -25.71 34.09
N LYS A 3 -18.25 -25.28 34.46
CA LYS A 3 -17.82 -23.89 34.22
C LYS A 3 -17.37 -23.72 32.77
N LYS A 4 -18.06 -22.85 32.04
CA LYS A 4 -17.62 -22.40 30.70
C LYS A 4 -16.44 -21.43 30.85
N SER A 5 -15.30 -21.78 30.27
CA SER A 5 -14.17 -20.86 30.13
C SER A 5 -14.36 -20.06 28.83
N THR A 6 -14.55 -18.75 28.97
CA THR A 6 -14.54 -17.83 27.85
C THR A 6 -13.10 -17.36 27.62
N GLY A 7 -12.50 -17.77 26.53
CA GLY A 7 -11.20 -17.24 26.10
C GLY A 7 -11.33 -15.82 25.53
N PRO A 8 -10.35 -14.95 25.75
CA PRO A 8 -10.42 -13.60 25.21
C PRO A 8 -10.10 -13.60 23.71
N GLY A 9 -11.06 -13.14 22.93
CA GLY A 9 -10.84 -12.84 21.52
C GLY A 9 -9.94 -11.61 21.40
N GLY A 10 -8.74 -11.81 20.85
CA GLY A 10 -7.82 -10.71 20.59
C GLY A 10 -8.28 -9.91 19.37
N GLY A 11 -9.16 -8.95 19.60
CA GLY A 11 -9.50 -7.94 18.61
C GLY A 11 -8.44 -6.85 18.63
N GLY A 12 -7.67 -6.73 17.56
CA GLY A 12 -6.71 -5.63 17.41
C GLY A 12 -7.42 -4.28 17.57
N LYS A 13 -6.94 -3.47 18.47
CA LYS A 13 -7.50 -2.14 18.70
C LYS A 13 -7.24 -1.23 17.51
N ARG A 14 -8.29 -0.86 16.79
CA ARG A 14 -8.24 0.19 15.77
C ARG A 14 -8.12 1.54 16.48
N THR A 15 -6.92 2.11 16.46
CA THR A 15 -6.71 3.44 17.01
C THR A 15 -7.05 4.50 15.95
N ASN A 16 -8.01 5.34 16.28
CA ASN A 16 -8.41 6.47 15.44
C ASN A 16 -7.32 7.56 15.56
N HIS A 17 -6.43 7.63 14.59
CA HIS A 17 -5.34 8.60 14.59
C HIS A 17 -5.80 9.95 14.01
N ASN A 18 -6.19 10.85 14.87
CA ASN A 18 -6.53 12.23 14.48
C ASN A 18 -5.25 13.09 14.58
N VAL A 19 -4.57 13.27 13.44
CA VAL A 19 -3.26 13.93 13.37
C VAL A 19 -3.37 15.48 13.32
N ASN A 20 -4.59 16.02 13.41
CA ASN A 20 -4.84 17.44 13.15
C ASN A 20 -4.43 18.41 14.27
N ASP A 21 -3.91 17.94 15.40
CA ASP A 21 -3.74 18.81 16.60
C ASP A 21 -2.28 19.15 16.96
N ALA A 22 -1.32 18.83 16.13
CA ALA A 22 0.09 19.15 16.40
C ALA A 22 0.48 20.50 15.76
N ARG A 23 0.16 21.61 16.41
CA ARG A 23 0.75 22.91 16.10
C ARG A 23 2.19 22.94 16.64
N GLY A 24 3.07 22.21 15.97
CA GLY A 24 4.49 22.22 16.30
C GLY A 24 5.19 23.44 15.71
N LEU A 25 6.22 23.94 16.41
CA LEU A 25 7.12 24.96 15.90
C LEU A 25 7.76 24.48 14.58
N GLN A 26 7.72 25.32 13.55
CA GLN A 26 8.32 25.02 12.25
C GLN A 26 9.82 24.78 12.39
N VAL A 27 10.27 23.57 12.08
CA VAL A 27 11.69 23.19 12.10
C VAL A 27 12.35 23.65 10.80
N ARG A 28 13.43 24.42 10.91
CA ARG A 28 14.25 24.82 9.75
C ARG A 28 15.40 23.86 9.54
N VAL A 29 15.75 23.64 8.27
CA VAL A 29 16.89 22.78 7.90
C VAL A 29 18.18 23.49 8.29
N LYS A 30 18.92 22.95 9.27
CA LYS A 30 20.18 23.53 9.76
C LYS A 30 21.35 23.33 8.78
N THR A 31 21.28 22.34 7.89
CA THR A 31 22.35 21.98 6.95
C THR A 31 22.02 22.38 5.50
N ALA A 32 21.38 23.55 5.31
CA ALA A 32 20.97 24.02 3.98
C ALA A 32 22.15 24.49 3.11
N ARG A 33 23.26 24.91 3.75
CA ARG A 33 24.42 25.43 3.03
C ARG A 33 25.09 24.30 2.21
N GLY A 34 25.19 24.52 0.89
CA GLY A 34 25.78 23.54 -0.04
C GLY A 34 24.83 22.53 -0.64
N ARG A 35 23.53 22.53 -0.29
CA ARG A 35 22.53 21.63 -0.89
C ARG A 35 21.78 22.33 -2.03
N LYS A 36 21.32 21.53 -2.99
CA LYS A 36 20.36 22.01 -4.02
C LYS A 36 19.09 22.53 -3.33
N LEU A 37 18.52 23.61 -3.83
CA LEU A 37 17.30 24.21 -3.28
C LEU A 37 16.15 23.20 -3.16
N SER A 38 15.97 22.34 -4.17
CA SER A 38 14.95 21.30 -4.19
C SER A 38 15.13 20.31 -3.02
N SER A 39 16.37 19.90 -2.74
CA SER A 39 16.68 19.00 -1.60
C SER A 39 16.41 19.67 -0.26
N THR A 40 16.72 20.95 -0.13
CA THR A 40 16.46 21.73 1.10
C THR A 40 14.96 21.86 1.35
N LEU A 41 14.19 22.21 0.32
CA LEU A 41 12.73 22.33 0.40
C LEU A 41 12.07 20.96 0.70
N TRP A 42 12.59 19.88 0.12
CA TRP A 42 12.11 18.54 0.41
C TRP A 42 12.33 18.18 1.88
N LEU A 43 13.56 18.38 2.38
CA LEU A 43 13.89 18.13 3.80
C LEU A 43 13.03 18.96 4.74
N GLN A 44 12.83 20.25 4.42
CA GLN A 44 12.01 21.12 5.24
C GLN A 44 10.55 20.65 5.29
N ARG A 45 10.02 20.17 4.17
CA ARG A 45 8.70 19.54 4.12
C ARG A 45 8.63 18.26 4.96
N GLN A 46 9.65 17.41 4.88
CA GLN A 46 9.71 16.17 5.68
C GLN A 46 9.73 16.47 7.17
N LEU A 47 10.57 17.42 7.61
CA LEU A 47 10.71 17.77 9.03
C LEU A 47 9.46 18.41 9.64
N ASN A 48 8.59 19.01 8.80
CA ASN A 48 7.40 19.73 9.26
C ASN A 48 6.09 18.98 8.89
N ASP A 49 6.18 17.80 8.33
CA ASP A 49 5.01 16.99 7.95
C ASP A 49 4.48 16.26 9.18
N PRO A 50 3.27 16.55 9.65
CA PRO A 50 2.74 15.93 10.88
C PRO A 50 2.62 14.40 10.76
N TYR A 51 2.38 13.88 9.56
CA TYR A 51 2.33 12.44 9.35
C TYR A 51 3.72 11.79 9.43
N VAL A 52 4.78 12.51 9.05
CA VAL A 52 6.16 12.01 9.24
C VAL A 52 6.50 11.91 10.73
N LEU A 53 6.18 12.95 11.48
CA LEU A 53 6.43 12.98 12.93
C LEU A 53 5.62 11.88 13.65
N GLU A 54 4.35 11.73 13.28
CA GLU A 54 3.50 10.70 13.88
C GLU A 54 3.95 9.29 13.50
N ALA A 55 4.40 9.08 12.25
CA ALA A 55 4.97 7.80 11.83
C ALA A 55 6.18 7.43 12.70
N GLN A 56 7.09 8.39 12.91
CA GLN A 56 8.26 8.20 13.78
C GLN A 56 7.83 7.85 15.21
N ARG A 57 6.83 8.56 15.74
CA ARG A 57 6.34 8.31 17.11
C ARG A 57 5.74 6.91 17.27
N LEU A 58 5.07 6.41 16.24
CA LEU A 58 4.44 5.08 16.24
C LEU A 58 5.36 3.96 15.77
N GLY A 59 6.59 4.27 15.35
CA GLY A 59 7.54 3.28 14.84
C GLY A 59 7.27 2.84 13.40
N TYR A 60 6.45 3.57 12.66
CA TYR A 60 6.27 3.30 11.22
C TYR A 60 7.45 3.84 10.41
N ARG A 61 7.84 3.09 9.40
CA ARG A 61 8.98 3.42 8.52
C ARG A 61 8.70 4.58 7.58
N GLY A 62 7.45 5.04 7.51
CA GLY A 62 7.10 6.20 6.70
C GLY A 62 5.64 6.57 6.81
N ARG A 63 5.35 7.79 6.37
CA ARG A 63 3.99 8.36 6.39
C ARG A 63 2.99 7.58 5.53
N ALA A 64 3.49 6.81 4.55
CA ALA A 64 2.64 5.98 3.68
C ALA A 64 1.83 4.95 4.47
N ALA A 65 2.29 4.55 5.66
CA ALA A 65 1.56 3.66 6.57
C ALA A 65 0.12 4.17 6.82
N PHE A 66 -0.05 5.48 7.01
CA PHE A 66 -1.37 6.07 7.28
C PHE A 66 -2.31 5.96 6.09
N LYS A 67 -1.79 5.96 4.86
CA LYS A 67 -2.63 5.80 3.67
C LYS A 67 -3.34 4.43 3.69
N LEU A 68 -2.58 3.36 3.90
CA LEU A 68 -3.16 2.01 3.98
C LEU A 68 -4.12 1.90 5.17
N ALA A 69 -3.73 2.44 6.33
CA ALA A 69 -4.58 2.42 7.52
C ALA A 69 -5.94 3.09 7.25
N GLU A 70 -5.93 4.28 6.61
CA GLU A 70 -7.16 5.01 6.29
C GLU A 70 -8.01 4.28 5.23
N ILE A 71 -7.37 3.65 4.23
CA ILE A 71 -8.09 2.87 3.21
C ILE A 71 -8.77 1.67 3.90
N ASP A 72 -8.06 0.98 4.78
CA ASP A 72 -8.62 -0.17 5.48
C ASP A 72 -9.67 0.22 6.52
N ASP A 73 -9.51 1.36 7.20
CA ASP A 73 -10.55 1.87 8.13
C ASP A 73 -11.89 2.03 7.42
N LYS A 74 -11.86 2.40 6.14
CA LYS A 74 -13.07 2.62 5.35
C LYS A 74 -13.61 1.34 4.72
N HIS A 75 -12.74 0.47 4.23
CA HIS A 75 -13.15 -0.68 3.40
C HIS A 75 -13.00 -2.03 4.08
N GLN A 76 -12.23 -2.11 5.19
CA GLN A 76 -12.10 -3.27 6.07
C GLN A 76 -11.70 -4.57 5.37
N PHE A 77 -10.67 -4.51 4.53
CA PHE A 77 -10.18 -5.67 3.78
C PHE A 77 -9.03 -6.41 4.48
N LEU A 78 -8.30 -5.76 5.40
CA LEU A 78 -7.24 -6.42 6.17
C LEU A 78 -7.86 -7.31 7.25
N LYS A 79 -7.90 -8.61 6.98
CA LYS A 79 -8.50 -9.62 7.85
C LYS A 79 -7.43 -10.49 8.49
N PRO A 80 -7.71 -11.08 9.67
CA PRO A 80 -6.78 -12.03 10.28
C PRO A 80 -6.37 -13.16 9.32
N ASN A 81 -5.12 -13.56 9.41
CA ASN A 81 -4.51 -14.66 8.65
C ASN A 81 -4.39 -14.41 7.14
N ALA A 82 -4.57 -13.18 6.67
CA ALA A 82 -4.54 -12.87 5.24
C ALA A 82 -3.17 -13.17 4.61
N ARG A 83 -3.21 -13.62 3.35
CA ARG A 83 -2.04 -13.73 2.48
C ARG A 83 -2.00 -12.49 1.60
N ILE A 84 -0.92 -11.74 1.67
CA ILE A 84 -0.84 -10.39 1.10
C ILE A 84 0.40 -10.27 0.22
N VAL A 85 0.24 -9.64 -0.95
CA VAL A 85 1.37 -9.21 -1.77
C VAL A 85 1.45 -7.68 -1.71
N ASP A 86 2.64 -7.14 -1.44
CA ASP A 86 2.94 -5.72 -1.30
C ASP A 86 3.93 -5.29 -2.40
N LEU A 87 3.41 -4.66 -3.45
CA LEU A 87 4.19 -4.20 -4.61
C LEU A 87 4.64 -2.75 -4.38
N GLY A 88 5.96 -2.53 -4.39
CA GLY A 88 6.54 -1.25 -4.00
C GLY A 88 6.62 -1.14 -2.48
N CYS A 89 7.10 -2.20 -1.83
CA CYS A 89 6.97 -2.35 -0.38
C CYS A 89 7.91 -1.45 0.44
N ALA A 90 9.04 -0.98 -0.11
CA ALA A 90 10.00 -0.19 0.66
C ALA A 90 9.45 1.20 1.01
N PRO A 91 9.71 1.72 2.20
CA PRO A 91 10.55 1.15 3.27
C PRO A 91 9.83 0.15 4.20
N GLY A 92 8.56 -0.17 3.96
CA GLY A 92 7.83 -1.19 4.72
C GLY A 92 6.64 -0.69 5.52
N GLY A 93 6.22 0.55 5.32
CA GLY A 93 5.12 1.13 6.10
C GLY A 93 3.78 0.40 5.87
N TRP A 94 3.48 0.01 4.64
CA TRP A 94 2.27 -0.76 4.33
C TRP A 94 2.34 -2.17 4.90
N THR A 95 3.49 -2.82 4.74
CA THR A 95 3.76 -4.13 5.35
C THR A 95 3.54 -4.11 6.87
N GLN A 96 4.04 -3.05 7.57
CA GLN A 96 3.85 -2.92 9.03
C GLN A 96 2.36 -2.85 9.39
N VAL A 97 1.59 -1.99 8.71
CA VAL A 97 0.14 -1.84 8.96
C VAL A 97 -0.60 -3.17 8.69
N ALA A 98 -0.24 -3.84 7.60
CA ALA A 98 -0.87 -5.11 7.25
C ALA A 98 -0.62 -6.18 8.31
N LEU A 99 0.62 -6.32 8.80
CA LEU A 99 0.94 -7.25 9.89
C LEU A 99 0.21 -6.90 11.17
N GLU A 100 0.17 -5.62 11.54
CA GLU A 100 -0.51 -5.14 12.75
C GLU A 100 -2.00 -5.52 12.74
N ARG A 101 -2.65 -5.41 11.58
CA ARG A 101 -4.09 -5.64 11.44
C ARG A 101 -4.47 -7.10 11.19
N CYS A 102 -3.63 -7.82 10.45
CA CYS A 102 -3.90 -9.22 10.09
C CYS A 102 -3.34 -10.23 11.09
N GLY A 103 -2.44 -9.79 11.97
CA GLY A 103 -1.90 -10.62 13.05
C GLY A 103 -0.71 -11.48 12.64
N GLU A 104 -0.16 -12.20 13.62
CA GLU A 104 1.09 -12.96 13.50
C GLU A 104 1.04 -14.11 12.50
N THR A 105 -0.14 -14.59 12.16
CA THR A 105 -0.34 -15.69 11.22
C THR A 105 -0.51 -15.19 9.78
N ALA A 106 -0.57 -13.89 9.56
CA ALA A 106 -0.60 -13.31 8.22
C ALA A 106 0.71 -13.63 7.49
N ARG A 107 0.62 -13.82 6.18
CA ARG A 107 1.78 -14.04 5.34
C ARG A 107 1.88 -12.89 4.34
N ILE A 108 2.96 -12.13 4.43
CA ILE A 108 3.19 -11.01 3.54
C ILE A 108 4.43 -11.26 2.69
N VAL A 109 4.30 -11.08 1.39
CA VAL A 109 5.40 -11.13 0.42
C VAL A 109 5.43 -9.77 -0.27
N GLY A 110 6.60 -9.14 -0.32
CA GLY A 110 6.74 -7.86 -1.01
C GLY A 110 7.90 -7.82 -1.98
N ILE A 111 7.86 -6.85 -2.89
CA ILE A 111 8.98 -6.59 -3.81
C ILE A 111 9.14 -5.07 -3.97
N ASP A 112 10.40 -4.62 -4.02
CA ASP A 112 10.73 -3.23 -4.31
C ASP A 112 12.12 -3.15 -4.97
N LEU A 113 12.34 -2.11 -5.76
CA LEU A 113 13.67 -1.78 -6.30
C LEU A 113 14.68 -1.50 -5.19
N LEU A 114 14.20 -0.94 -4.07
CA LEU A 114 15.03 -0.56 -2.93
C LEU A 114 15.03 -1.69 -1.90
N GLU A 115 16.19 -1.91 -1.32
CA GLU A 115 16.30 -2.83 -0.20
C GLU A 115 15.46 -2.31 0.98
N CYS A 116 14.71 -3.22 1.59
CA CYS A 116 13.88 -2.94 2.74
C CYS A 116 14.43 -3.70 3.94
N ASP A 117 14.66 -3.01 5.05
CA ASP A 117 15.08 -3.67 6.29
C ASP A 117 14.08 -4.78 6.65
N PRO A 118 14.55 -5.92 7.16
CA PRO A 118 13.65 -7.03 7.49
C PRO A 118 12.53 -6.63 8.42
N ILE A 119 11.35 -7.19 8.16
CA ILE A 119 10.16 -7.06 9.02
C ILE A 119 9.73 -8.47 9.42
N PRO A 120 9.75 -8.82 10.71
CA PRO A 120 9.29 -10.14 11.14
C PRO A 120 7.86 -10.42 10.66
N GLY A 121 7.64 -11.56 10.04
CA GLY A 121 6.34 -11.94 9.48
C GLY A 121 6.19 -11.62 8.00
N ALA A 122 7.17 -10.95 7.37
CA ALA A 122 7.14 -10.65 5.94
C ALA A 122 8.42 -11.15 5.25
N THR A 123 8.28 -11.53 3.98
CA THR A 123 9.39 -11.82 3.08
C THR A 123 9.45 -10.72 2.02
N LEU A 124 10.49 -9.89 2.06
CA LEU A 124 10.62 -8.74 1.19
C LEU A 124 11.77 -8.96 0.21
N LEU A 125 11.44 -8.96 -1.07
CA LEU A 125 12.37 -9.21 -2.18
C LEU A 125 12.90 -7.90 -2.73
N VAL A 126 14.16 -7.89 -3.17
CA VAL A 126 14.72 -6.78 -3.95
C VAL A 126 14.64 -7.12 -5.43
N GLY A 127 14.09 -6.23 -6.23
CA GLY A 127 13.97 -6.40 -7.67
C GLY A 127 12.98 -5.45 -8.31
N ASP A 128 13.07 -5.35 -9.62
CA ASP A 128 12.07 -4.60 -10.38
C ASP A 128 10.85 -5.49 -10.61
N PHE A 129 9.69 -5.02 -10.19
CA PHE A 129 8.44 -5.75 -10.46
C PHE A 129 8.14 -5.85 -11.96
N MET A 130 8.71 -4.96 -12.77
CA MET A 130 8.54 -4.98 -14.22
C MET A 130 9.44 -6.02 -14.93
N ASP A 131 10.34 -6.69 -14.19
CA ASP A 131 11.14 -7.79 -14.76
C ASP A 131 10.27 -9.02 -15.01
N ASP A 132 10.56 -9.73 -16.10
CA ASP A 132 9.78 -10.90 -16.55
C ASP A 132 9.71 -12.02 -15.48
N ASP A 133 10.73 -12.15 -14.63
CA ASP A 133 10.79 -13.19 -13.60
C ASP A 133 10.15 -12.78 -12.25
N ALA A 134 9.80 -11.50 -12.07
CA ALA A 134 9.27 -10.99 -10.80
C ALA A 134 7.99 -11.71 -10.36
N PRO A 135 7.00 -11.94 -11.26
CA PRO A 135 5.80 -12.69 -10.88
C PRO A 135 6.10 -14.10 -10.34
N ASP A 136 7.01 -14.82 -10.98
CA ASP A 136 7.36 -16.17 -10.56
C ASP A 136 8.10 -16.18 -9.22
N ARG A 137 8.98 -15.22 -9.00
CA ARG A 137 9.68 -15.06 -7.71
C ARG A 137 8.67 -14.80 -6.58
N LEU A 138 7.70 -13.92 -6.81
CA LEU A 138 6.65 -13.62 -5.83
C LEU A 138 5.77 -14.85 -5.57
N LYS A 139 5.33 -15.55 -6.61
CA LYS A 139 4.51 -16.78 -6.49
C LYS A 139 5.24 -17.87 -5.70
N ALA A 140 6.55 -18.05 -5.94
CA ALA A 140 7.37 -19.06 -5.26
C ALA A 140 7.41 -18.83 -3.75
N VAL A 141 7.43 -17.57 -3.31
CA VAL A 141 7.44 -17.22 -1.88
C VAL A 141 6.02 -17.21 -1.29
N LEU A 142 5.04 -16.73 -2.04
CA LEU A 142 3.63 -16.66 -1.61
C LEU A 142 3.05 -18.05 -1.32
N ARG A 143 3.37 -19.04 -2.13
CA ARG A 143 2.96 -20.45 -1.97
C ARG A 143 1.46 -20.61 -1.84
N GLY A 144 0.72 -20.08 -2.80
CA GLY A 144 -0.74 -20.18 -2.85
C GLY A 144 -1.36 -18.88 -3.33
N GLN A 145 -2.67 -18.77 -3.17
CA GLN A 145 -3.41 -17.59 -3.57
C GLN A 145 -3.28 -16.47 -2.54
N ALA A 146 -3.35 -15.22 -3.02
CA ALA A 146 -3.37 -14.03 -2.19
C ALA A 146 -4.81 -13.63 -1.86
N ASP A 147 -5.05 -13.20 -0.64
CA ASP A 147 -6.30 -12.54 -0.27
C ASP A 147 -6.28 -11.07 -0.69
N ILE A 148 -5.08 -10.48 -0.71
CA ILE A 148 -4.91 -9.06 -1.02
C ILE A 148 -3.65 -8.89 -1.88
N VAL A 149 -3.78 -8.11 -2.95
CA VAL A 149 -2.62 -7.55 -3.68
C VAL A 149 -2.73 -6.04 -3.55
N MET A 150 -1.70 -5.44 -2.99
CA MET A 150 -1.66 -3.99 -2.78
C MET A 150 -0.41 -3.39 -3.43
N SER A 151 -0.54 -2.18 -4.00
CA SER A 151 0.53 -1.51 -4.72
C SER A 151 0.59 -0.01 -4.40
N ASP A 152 1.68 0.42 -3.79
CA ASP A 152 2.02 1.84 -3.65
C ASP A 152 3.17 2.22 -4.59
N MET A 153 3.41 1.41 -5.64
CA MET A 153 4.47 1.68 -6.61
C MET A 153 4.31 3.06 -7.23
N ALA A 154 5.43 3.70 -7.50
CA ALA A 154 5.49 5.00 -8.16
C ALA A 154 6.62 5.01 -9.19
N SER A 155 6.34 5.51 -10.36
CA SER A 155 7.40 5.78 -11.34
C SER A 155 8.17 7.04 -10.97
N ASN A 156 9.42 7.09 -11.39
CA ASN A 156 10.19 8.33 -11.31
C ASN A 156 9.52 9.41 -12.15
N THR A 157 9.27 10.56 -11.54
CA THR A 157 8.64 11.68 -12.25
C THR A 157 9.60 12.31 -13.23
N THR A 158 9.14 12.49 -14.46
CA THR A 158 9.89 13.19 -15.52
C THR A 158 9.68 14.71 -15.44
N GLY A 159 8.63 15.13 -14.75
CA GLY A 159 8.18 16.51 -14.72
C GLY A 159 7.24 16.86 -15.88
N HIS A 160 6.89 15.87 -16.72
CA HIS A 160 5.91 16.02 -17.80
C HIS A 160 4.64 15.25 -17.41
N PRO A 161 3.58 15.93 -16.94
CA PRO A 161 2.44 15.24 -16.33
C PRO A 161 1.80 14.14 -17.20
N PRO A 162 1.60 14.31 -18.52
CA PRO A 162 1.04 13.22 -19.32
C PRO A 162 1.90 11.96 -19.34
N THR A 163 3.23 12.10 -19.45
CA THR A 163 4.16 10.96 -19.41
C THR A 163 4.15 10.28 -18.05
N ASP A 164 4.17 11.07 -16.98
CA ASP A 164 4.15 10.55 -15.62
C ASP A 164 2.84 9.78 -15.35
N HIS A 165 1.72 10.30 -15.86
CA HIS A 165 0.42 9.64 -15.75
C HIS A 165 0.43 8.27 -16.47
N LEU A 166 0.90 8.21 -17.73
CA LEU A 166 0.98 6.97 -18.49
C LEU A 166 1.85 5.91 -17.80
N ARG A 167 2.95 6.33 -17.18
CA ARG A 167 3.83 5.42 -16.43
C ARG A 167 3.12 4.82 -15.21
N VAL A 168 2.34 5.63 -14.51
CA VAL A 168 1.57 5.14 -13.36
C VAL A 168 0.48 4.17 -13.82
N VAL A 169 -0.23 4.48 -14.92
CA VAL A 169 -1.24 3.59 -15.50
C VAL A 169 -0.61 2.23 -15.84
N ALA A 170 0.54 2.22 -16.53
CA ALA A 170 1.23 0.98 -16.88
C ALA A 170 1.60 0.15 -15.63
N LEU A 171 2.08 0.81 -14.55
CA LEU A 171 2.37 0.11 -13.29
C LEU A 171 1.12 -0.52 -12.69
N VAL A 172 -0.01 0.20 -12.70
CA VAL A 172 -1.26 -0.31 -12.15
C VAL A 172 -1.80 -1.47 -12.98
N GLU A 173 -1.71 -1.37 -14.31
CA GLU A 173 -2.13 -2.44 -15.23
C GLU A 173 -1.29 -3.70 -15.01
N THR A 174 0.03 -3.56 -14.91
CA THR A 174 0.93 -4.69 -14.63
C THR A 174 0.62 -5.31 -13.27
N ALA A 175 0.42 -4.48 -12.24
CA ALA A 175 0.03 -4.94 -10.91
C ALA A 175 -1.31 -5.67 -10.93
N TYR A 176 -2.28 -5.18 -11.71
CA TYR A 176 -3.58 -5.81 -11.86
C TYR A 176 -3.47 -7.18 -12.56
N HIS A 177 -2.70 -7.26 -13.66
CA HIS A 177 -2.52 -8.55 -14.36
C HIS A 177 -1.94 -9.60 -13.42
N PHE A 178 -0.92 -9.26 -12.65
CA PHE A 178 -0.39 -10.13 -11.62
C PHE A 178 -1.46 -10.50 -10.57
N ALA A 179 -2.21 -9.50 -10.09
CA ALA A 179 -3.27 -9.74 -9.11
C ALA A 179 -4.32 -10.73 -9.63
N ALA A 180 -4.72 -10.60 -10.90
CA ALA A 180 -5.69 -11.50 -11.52
C ALA A 180 -5.20 -12.97 -11.56
N GLU A 181 -3.88 -13.19 -11.62
CA GLU A 181 -3.32 -14.54 -11.58
C GLU A 181 -3.32 -15.13 -10.17
N VAL A 182 -3.05 -14.33 -9.15
CA VAL A 182 -2.78 -14.84 -7.80
C VAL A 182 -3.93 -14.66 -6.80
N LEU A 183 -4.90 -13.77 -7.06
CA LEU A 183 -5.97 -13.51 -6.09
C LEU A 183 -6.90 -14.72 -5.93
N ALA A 184 -7.22 -15.00 -4.68
CA ALA A 184 -8.29 -15.93 -4.30
C ALA A 184 -9.67 -15.33 -4.63
N PRO A 185 -10.70 -16.15 -4.80
CA PRO A 185 -12.07 -15.64 -4.88
C PRO A 185 -12.39 -14.71 -3.69
N ASN A 186 -13.09 -13.63 -3.95
CA ASN A 186 -13.39 -12.56 -2.99
C ASN A 186 -12.16 -11.73 -2.56
N GLY A 187 -11.02 -11.92 -3.18
CA GLY A 187 -9.80 -11.14 -2.89
C GLY A 187 -9.95 -9.65 -3.20
N THR A 188 -8.97 -8.89 -2.74
CA THR A 188 -8.95 -7.42 -2.86
C THR A 188 -7.71 -6.95 -3.60
N PHE A 189 -7.89 -6.01 -4.52
CA PHE A 189 -6.79 -5.33 -5.23
C PHE A 189 -6.80 -3.85 -4.87
N ILE A 190 -5.65 -3.32 -4.50
CA ILE A 190 -5.48 -1.90 -4.17
C ILE A 190 -4.27 -1.37 -4.94
N ALA A 191 -4.44 -0.24 -5.64
CA ALA A 191 -3.31 0.37 -6.34
C ALA A 191 -3.41 1.89 -6.37
N LYS A 192 -2.26 2.50 -6.37
CA LYS A 192 -2.14 3.94 -6.51
C LYS A 192 -2.36 4.35 -7.97
N UNK A 193 -3.30 5.25 -8.26
CA UNK A 193 -3.56 5.73 -9.40
C UNK A 193 -3.31 7.10 -9.33
N PHE A 194 -3.33 7.75 -10.45
CA PHE A 194 -3.42 9.21 -10.51
C PHE A 194 -4.75 9.60 -11.14
N SER A 195 -5.42 10.59 -10.59
CA SER A 195 -6.64 11.13 -11.23
C SER A 195 -6.26 11.83 -12.55
N GLY A 196 -6.93 11.52 -13.65
CA GLY A 196 -6.59 12.18 -14.92
C GLY A 196 -7.15 11.62 -16.23
N GLY A 197 -7.94 10.57 -16.20
CA GLY A 197 -8.86 10.24 -17.30
C GLY A 197 -8.43 9.21 -18.35
N THR A 198 -7.23 8.65 -18.31
CA THR A 198 -6.84 7.51 -19.18
C THR A 198 -7.07 6.14 -18.53
N GLU A 199 -7.78 6.17 -17.40
CA GLU A 199 -8.00 4.98 -16.55
C GLU A 199 -9.25 4.18 -16.96
N ASN A 200 -10.01 4.64 -17.96
CA ASN A 200 -11.33 4.08 -18.26
C ASN A 200 -11.29 2.59 -18.59
N ASP A 201 -10.32 2.17 -19.39
CA ASP A 201 -10.22 0.76 -19.79
C ASP A 201 -9.90 -0.14 -18.60
N LEU A 202 -8.92 0.25 -17.80
CA LEU A 202 -8.59 -0.48 -16.56
C LEU A 202 -9.78 -0.51 -15.59
N LEU A 203 -10.49 0.62 -15.44
CA LEU A 203 -11.66 0.67 -14.55
C LEU A 203 -12.79 -0.23 -15.05
N GLN A 204 -13.00 -0.35 -16.36
CA GLN A 204 -13.97 -1.27 -16.92
C GLN A 204 -13.61 -2.73 -16.60
N ILE A 205 -12.34 -3.08 -16.76
CA ILE A 205 -11.84 -4.42 -16.41
C ILE A 205 -12.05 -4.68 -14.91
N LEU A 206 -11.64 -3.75 -14.05
CA LEU A 206 -11.83 -3.91 -12.61
C LEU A 206 -13.32 -4.07 -12.21
N LYS A 207 -14.22 -3.29 -12.84
CA LYS A 207 -15.67 -3.39 -12.58
C LYS A 207 -16.24 -4.73 -13.04
N LYS A 208 -15.69 -5.32 -14.09
CA LYS A 208 -16.08 -6.66 -14.56
C LYS A 208 -15.60 -7.73 -13.56
N ASP A 209 -14.33 -7.61 -13.12
CA ASP A 209 -13.66 -8.68 -12.39
C ASP A 209 -13.83 -8.59 -10.87
N PHE A 210 -14.35 -7.48 -10.34
CA PHE A 210 -14.60 -7.31 -8.91
C PHE A 210 -16.06 -6.92 -8.63
N THR A 211 -16.51 -7.27 -7.43
CA THR A 211 -17.87 -6.95 -6.99
C THR A 211 -18.08 -5.45 -6.80
N LYS A 212 -17.07 -4.78 -6.26
CA LYS A 212 -17.11 -3.32 -5.99
C LYS A 212 -15.75 -2.69 -6.29
N VAL A 213 -15.79 -1.51 -6.90
CA VAL A 213 -14.60 -0.70 -7.17
C VAL A 213 -14.82 0.70 -6.63
N PHE A 214 -13.92 1.16 -5.81
CA PHE A 214 -13.96 2.48 -5.17
C PHE A 214 -12.72 3.28 -5.53
N HIS A 215 -12.86 4.61 -5.49
CA HIS A 215 -11.73 5.52 -5.53
C HIS A 215 -11.63 6.24 -4.20
N MET A 216 -10.41 6.40 -3.71
CA MET A 216 -10.17 7.07 -2.44
C MET A 216 -8.88 7.88 -2.47
N LYS A 217 -8.97 9.12 -1.99
CA LYS A 217 -7.79 9.91 -1.64
C LYS A 217 -7.69 9.94 -0.13
N PRO A 218 -6.71 9.24 0.48
CA PRO A 218 -6.52 9.29 1.93
C PRO A 218 -6.22 10.72 2.40
N LYS A 219 -6.65 11.07 3.61
CA LYS A 219 -6.37 12.38 4.21
C LYS A 219 -4.87 12.58 4.42
N SER A 220 -4.14 11.49 4.66
CA SER A 220 -2.69 11.49 4.77
C SER A 220 -1.98 11.71 3.43
N SER A 221 -2.66 11.62 2.29
CA SER A 221 -2.09 12.06 1.01
C SER A 221 -1.94 13.58 1.00
N ARG A 222 -0.87 14.06 0.39
CA ARG A 222 -0.66 15.52 0.26
C ARG A 222 -1.75 16.11 -0.62
N LYS A 223 -2.26 17.28 -0.21
CA LYS A 223 -3.39 17.95 -0.90
C LYS A 223 -3.06 18.23 -2.36
N GLU A 224 -1.83 18.67 -2.62
CA GLU A 224 -1.33 19.03 -3.95
C GLU A 224 -0.96 17.82 -4.83
N SER A 225 -0.89 16.63 -4.27
CA SER A 225 -0.58 15.42 -5.04
C SER A 225 -1.80 14.98 -5.85
N PRO A 226 -1.64 14.57 -7.12
CA PRO A 226 -2.73 13.98 -7.90
C PRO A 226 -3.03 12.53 -7.49
N GLU A 227 -2.29 12.01 -6.55
CA GLU A 227 -2.38 10.60 -6.11
C GLU A 227 -3.77 10.31 -5.53
N MET A 228 -4.30 9.16 -5.92
CA MET A 228 -5.47 8.53 -5.31
C MET A 228 -5.31 7.01 -5.40
N TYR A 229 -6.20 6.29 -4.79
CA TYR A 229 -6.14 4.83 -4.78
C TYR A 229 -7.42 4.25 -5.37
N VAL A 230 -7.26 3.24 -6.24
CA VAL A 230 -8.36 2.35 -6.61
C VAL A 230 -8.37 1.20 -5.59
N VAL A 231 -9.58 0.86 -5.11
CA VAL A 231 -9.81 -0.24 -4.17
C VAL A 231 -10.87 -1.13 -4.79
N ALA A 232 -10.48 -2.30 -5.28
CA ALA A 232 -11.36 -3.26 -5.93
C ALA A 232 -11.53 -4.47 -5.00
N VAL A 233 -12.77 -4.75 -4.59
CA VAL A 233 -13.09 -5.74 -3.56
C VAL A 233 -14.00 -6.81 -4.15
N GLY A 234 -13.77 -8.06 -3.75
CA GLY A 234 -14.59 -9.18 -4.16
C GLY A 234 -14.24 -9.69 -5.55
N PHE A 235 -13.01 -10.16 -5.72
CA PHE A 235 -12.52 -10.70 -6.99
C PHE A 235 -13.41 -11.88 -7.44
N ARG A 236 -13.93 -11.78 -8.65
CA ARG A 236 -14.78 -12.80 -9.27
C ARG A 236 -13.92 -13.72 -10.13
N ARG A 237 -13.26 -14.67 -9.50
CA ARG A 237 -12.51 -15.64 -10.28
C ARG A 237 -13.53 -16.53 -11.01
N GLU A 238 -13.60 -16.42 -12.32
CA GLU A 238 -14.30 -17.43 -13.12
C GLU A 238 -13.56 -18.76 -12.87
N ASN A 239 -14.31 -19.79 -12.48
CA ASN A 239 -13.75 -21.12 -12.39
C ASN A 239 -13.33 -21.53 -13.82
N GLY A 240 -12.09 -21.22 -14.14
CA GLY A 240 -11.52 -21.67 -15.39
C GLY A 240 -11.59 -23.19 -15.47
N GLU A 241 -12.10 -23.69 -16.55
CA GLU A 241 -12.04 -25.10 -16.86
C GLU A 241 -10.62 -25.60 -16.66
N GLN A 242 -10.48 -26.65 -15.86
CA GLN A 242 -9.21 -27.38 -15.69
C GLN A 242 -8.80 -28.02 -17.02
#